data_f2ddc094b7cbf5c3860dfe8465b38e84
#
_entry.id   f2ddc094b7cbf5c3860dfe8465b38e84
#
_cell.length_a   1.000
_cell.length_b   1.000
_cell.length_c   1.000
_cell.angle_alpha   90.00
_cell.angle_beta   90.00
_cell.angle_gamma   90.00
#
_symmetry.space_group_name_H-M   'P 1'
#
loop_
_entity.id
_entity.type
_entity.pdbx_description
1 polymer ?
#
loop_
_entity_poly.entity_id
_entity_poly.type
_entity_poly.pdbx_seq_one_letter_code
_entity_poly.pdbx_strand_id
1 'polypeptide(L)'
;PEIQLKQFEKRNFTETFYTRCEELLEQYNKFAVSISGGVDSMLLSYYCSAYAKRNKKEFMLIHINYNNRKCCPEEVKFLNDWSHLIDAPLKIKEMQIIRDRSSKYREDYERTTKKIRFDFYKSFGCPVLLGHNKDDCYENIFANLSKQIHFDNLFGMRPISVNNDVTIIRPFINSSKRSIIEKALYLNIPYLEDSTPAWSVRGKMRDSLIPMIQDFDCNILKGFDEYIKTTRFFENYWEKKFNIWRDSVNENIISETVKSYTIDKIDEFYVENFQEMSFWIKFWFTLQQQSRPSNKSFRQLIEKLKTPFTRNSTHILGKQVKINITENHLVIHLE
;
A
#
# COMPACT_ATOMS: atom_id res chain seq x y z
N PRO A 1 8.09 -34.81 -10.79
CA PRO A 1 9.34 -34.72 -10.06
C PRO A 1 9.03 -34.21 -8.66
N GLU A 2 9.45 -34.98 -7.62
CA GLU A 2 9.33 -34.57 -6.24
C GLU A 2 10.15 -33.28 -6.04
N ILE A 3 9.49 -32.23 -5.55
CA ILE A 3 10.13 -30.96 -5.21
C ILE A 3 10.91 -31.21 -3.93
N GLN A 4 12.22 -31.40 -4.04
CA GLN A 4 13.11 -31.47 -2.89
C GLN A 4 13.57 -30.05 -2.52
N LEU A 5 12.92 -29.47 -1.52
CA LEU A 5 13.42 -28.24 -0.91
C LEU A 5 14.73 -28.52 -0.18
N LYS A 6 15.76 -27.68 -0.37
CA LYS A 6 16.92 -27.71 0.51
C LYS A 6 16.44 -27.45 1.94
N GLN A 7 16.73 -28.37 2.86
CA GLN A 7 16.37 -28.17 4.25
C GLN A 7 17.05 -26.89 4.77
N PHE A 8 16.29 -26.15 5.55
CA PHE A 8 16.77 -24.94 6.21
C PHE A 8 17.87 -25.35 7.20
N GLU A 9 19.12 -25.25 6.78
CA GLU A 9 20.24 -25.54 7.69
C GLU A 9 20.24 -24.48 8.81
N LYS A 10 20.30 -24.92 10.06
CA LYS A 10 20.31 -24.08 11.28
C LYS A 10 21.37 -22.95 11.28
N ARG A 11 22.31 -22.97 10.35
CA ARG A 11 23.43 -22.02 10.24
C ARG A 11 23.11 -20.73 9.44
N ASN A 12 21.98 -20.63 8.74
CA ASN A 12 21.69 -19.51 7.83
C ASN A 12 20.65 -18.50 8.37
N PHE A 13 20.50 -18.38 9.68
CA PHE A 13 19.57 -17.41 10.29
C PHE A 13 20.03 -15.94 10.22
N THR A 14 21.21 -15.65 9.73
CA THR A 14 21.74 -14.30 9.45
C THR A 14 21.37 -13.80 8.05
N GLU A 15 20.48 -14.52 7.36
CA GLU A 15 20.09 -14.15 6.02
C GLU A 15 19.15 -12.94 6.02
N THR A 16 19.48 -11.93 5.23
CA THR A 16 18.77 -10.65 5.15
C THR A 16 17.25 -10.80 4.97
N PHE A 17 16.78 -11.75 4.16
CA PHE A 17 15.35 -11.97 3.92
C PHE A 17 14.62 -12.50 5.16
N TYR A 18 15.23 -13.48 5.85
CA TYR A 18 14.67 -14.06 7.06
C TYR A 18 14.67 -13.04 8.20
N THR A 19 15.81 -12.39 8.45
CA THR A 19 15.95 -11.36 9.48
C THR A 19 14.92 -10.25 9.29
N ARG A 20 14.67 -9.86 8.04
CA ARG A 20 13.67 -8.83 7.76
C ARG A 20 12.25 -9.29 8.07
N CYS A 21 11.91 -10.56 7.81
CA CYS A 21 10.64 -11.11 8.23
C CYS A 21 10.53 -11.16 9.77
N GLU A 22 11.59 -11.57 10.45
CA GLU A 22 11.67 -11.64 11.91
C GLU A 22 11.42 -10.28 12.54
N GLU A 23 12.16 -9.24 12.15
CA GLU A 23 12.03 -7.86 12.64
C GLU A 23 10.60 -7.32 12.51
N LEU A 24 9.94 -7.61 11.39
CA LEU A 24 8.60 -7.08 11.12
C LEU A 24 7.47 -7.88 11.76
N LEU A 25 7.73 -9.15 12.12
CA LEU A 25 6.70 -10.08 12.62
C LEU A 25 6.79 -10.32 14.13
N GLU A 26 7.84 -9.88 14.80
CA GLU A 26 8.09 -10.15 16.22
C GLU A 26 6.87 -9.85 17.10
N GLN A 27 6.24 -8.70 16.88
CA GLN A 27 5.10 -8.22 17.66
C GLN A 27 3.76 -8.95 17.38
N TYR A 28 3.71 -9.79 16.34
CA TYR A 28 2.46 -10.44 15.93
C TYR A 28 2.49 -11.93 16.26
N ASN A 29 1.43 -12.44 16.90
CA ASN A 29 1.26 -13.87 17.18
C ASN A 29 0.60 -14.63 16.04
N LYS A 30 -0.08 -13.91 15.14
CA LYS A 30 -0.80 -14.44 14.00
C LYS A 30 -0.62 -13.55 12.80
N PHE A 31 -0.42 -14.14 11.61
CA PHE A 31 -0.31 -13.39 10.35
C PHE A 31 -0.64 -14.27 9.15
N ALA A 32 -0.94 -13.63 8.02
CA ALA A 32 -1.23 -14.30 6.76
C ALA A 32 -0.28 -13.83 5.66
N VAL A 33 0.04 -14.69 4.69
CA VAL A 33 0.79 -14.33 3.49
C VAL A 33 -0.11 -14.47 2.27
N SER A 34 -0.29 -13.38 1.52
CA SER A 34 -1.01 -13.43 0.24
C SER A 34 -0.09 -13.98 -0.85
N ILE A 35 -0.44 -15.17 -1.37
CA ILE A 35 0.33 -15.85 -2.39
C ILE A 35 -0.35 -15.77 -3.75
N SER A 36 0.46 -15.59 -4.79
CA SER A 36 0.02 -15.54 -6.19
C SER A 36 0.65 -16.62 -7.08
N GLY A 37 1.53 -17.44 -6.51
CA GLY A 37 2.36 -18.37 -7.27
C GLY A 37 3.63 -17.74 -7.84
N GLY A 38 3.72 -16.42 -7.93
CA GLY A 38 4.93 -15.74 -8.40
C GLY A 38 6.07 -15.80 -7.39
N VAL A 39 7.32 -15.71 -7.88
CA VAL A 39 8.55 -15.94 -7.11
C VAL A 39 8.61 -15.17 -5.77
N ASP A 40 8.17 -13.90 -5.75
CA ASP A 40 8.23 -13.07 -4.55
C ASP A 40 7.35 -13.62 -3.43
N SER A 41 6.10 -13.98 -3.76
CA SER A 41 5.14 -14.50 -2.78
C SER A 41 5.51 -15.92 -2.33
N MET A 42 6.10 -16.73 -3.21
CA MET A 42 6.55 -18.07 -2.89
C MET A 42 7.75 -18.05 -1.95
N LEU A 43 8.77 -17.24 -2.24
CA LEU A 43 9.93 -17.06 -1.36
C LEU A 43 9.51 -16.48 0.00
N LEU A 44 8.60 -15.48 0.01
CA LEU A 44 8.08 -14.87 1.23
C LEU A 44 7.37 -15.92 2.10
N SER A 45 6.49 -16.74 1.49
CA SER A 45 5.74 -17.77 2.22
C SER A 45 6.65 -18.82 2.84
N TYR A 46 7.75 -19.18 2.18
CA TYR A 46 8.77 -20.09 2.69
C TYR A 46 9.42 -19.55 3.97
N TYR A 47 9.92 -18.29 3.94
CA TYR A 47 10.53 -17.68 5.12
C TYR A 47 9.54 -17.49 6.27
N CYS A 48 8.31 -17.09 5.94
CA CYS A 48 7.26 -16.91 6.91
C CYS A 48 6.85 -18.23 7.58
N SER A 49 6.80 -19.34 6.83
CA SER A 49 6.56 -20.68 7.40
C SER A 49 7.70 -21.08 8.34
N ALA A 50 8.96 -20.89 7.93
CA ALA A 50 10.12 -21.19 8.77
C ALA A 50 10.11 -20.36 10.06
N TYR A 51 9.80 -19.06 9.96
CA TYR A 51 9.68 -18.16 11.10
C TYR A 51 8.56 -18.59 12.06
N ALA A 52 7.36 -18.88 11.51
CA ALA A 52 6.21 -19.28 12.30
C ALA A 52 6.47 -20.57 13.08
N LYS A 53 7.04 -21.59 12.43
CA LYS A 53 7.40 -22.86 13.06
C LYS A 53 8.42 -22.69 14.18
N ARG A 54 9.46 -21.88 13.94
CA ARG A 54 10.50 -21.62 14.94
C ARG A 54 9.97 -20.89 16.17
N ASN A 55 9.12 -19.90 15.95
CA ASN A 55 8.63 -19.00 17.00
C ASN A 55 7.22 -19.37 17.52
N LYS A 56 6.67 -20.52 17.11
CA LYS A 56 5.32 -21.02 17.50
C LYS A 56 4.22 -19.96 17.23
N LYS A 57 4.29 -19.29 16.09
CA LYS A 57 3.29 -18.30 15.65
C LYS A 57 2.24 -18.95 14.78
N GLU A 58 1.01 -18.41 14.80
CA GLU A 58 -0.03 -18.82 13.86
C GLU A 58 0.26 -18.24 12.48
N PHE A 59 0.26 -19.10 11.46
CA PHE A 59 0.56 -18.73 10.08
C PHE A 59 -0.41 -19.36 9.12
N MET A 60 -0.83 -18.62 8.09
CA MET A 60 -1.65 -19.13 7.01
C MET A 60 -1.30 -18.48 5.67
N LEU A 61 -1.60 -19.20 4.61
CA LEU A 61 -1.56 -18.72 3.24
C LEU A 61 -2.96 -18.27 2.80
N ILE A 62 -3.03 -17.18 2.06
CA ILE A 62 -4.27 -16.70 1.46
C ILE A 62 -4.07 -16.43 -0.03
N HIS A 63 -5.02 -16.83 -0.84
CA HIS A 63 -5.01 -16.64 -2.29
C HIS A 63 -6.33 -16.06 -2.77
N ILE A 64 -6.26 -15.17 -3.76
CA ILE A 64 -7.44 -14.65 -4.45
C ILE A 64 -7.41 -15.13 -5.89
N ASN A 65 -8.30 -16.04 -6.20
CA ASN A 65 -8.47 -16.53 -7.56
C ASN A 65 -9.46 -15.63 -8.31
N TYR A 66 -8.92 -14.87 -9.25
CA TYR A 66 -9.73 -13.94 -10.06
C TYR A 66 -10.56 -14.63 -11.17
N ASN A 67 -10.35 -15.90 -11.43
CA ASN A 67 -11.02 -16.70 -12.47
C ASN A 67 -11.04 -16.04 -13.86
N ASN A 68 -10.04 -15.21 -14.15
CA ASN A 68 -9.97 -14.41 -15.37
C ASN A 68 -8.97 -14.95 -16.43
N ARG A 69 -8.39 -16.13 -16.17
CA ARG A 69 -7.41 -16.82 -17.03
C ARG A 69 -7.70 -18.30 -17.09
N LYS A 70 -7.30 -18.95 -18.21
CA LYS A 70 -7.46 -20.39 -18.39
C LYS A 70 -6.59 -21.23 -17.44
N CYS A 71 -5.46 -20.67 -16.99
CA CYS A 71 -4.51 -21.32 -16.08
C CYS A 71 -4.90 -21.27 -14.59
N CYS A 72 -5.99 -20.58 -14.22
CA CYS A 72 -6.39 -20.45 -12.81
C CYS A 72 -6.56 -21.80 -12.07
N PRO A 73 -7.13 -22.87 -12.65
CA PRO A 73 -7.22 -24.16 -11.96
C PRO A 73 -5.85 -24.78 -11.66
N GLU A 74 -4.90 -24.65 -12.60
CA GLU A 74 -3.52 -25.14 -12.44
C GLU A 74 -2.76 -24.33 -11.38
N GLU A 75 -2.95 -23.00 -11.38
CA GLU A 75 -2.41 -22.12 -10.34
C GLU A 75 -2.91 -22.51 -8.95
N VAL A 76 -4.22 -22.76 -8.79
CA VAL A 76 -4.82 -23.20 -7.52
C VAL A 76 -4.25 -24.55 -7.09
N LYS A 77 -4.12 -25.52 -8.02
CA LYS A 77 -3.51 -26.83 -7.71
C LYS A 77 -2.08 -26.64 -7.23
N PHE A 78 -1.27 -25.88 -7.94
CA PHE A 78 0.11 -25.59 -7.58
C PHE A 78 0.22 -24.98 -6.18
N LEU A 79 -0.66 -24.05 -5.83
CA LEU A 79 -0.66 -23.42 -4.50
C LEU A 79 -1.12 -24.37 -3.39
N ASN A 80 -2.03 -25.30 -3.67
CA ASN A 80 -2.39 -26.37 -2.73
C ASN A 80 -1.21 -27.30 -2.48
N ASP A 81 -0.55 -27.76 -3.54
CA ASP A 81 0.63 -28.63 -3.42
C ASP A 81 1.73 -27.93 -2.60
N TRP A 82 1.95 -26.64 -2.85
CA TRP A 82 2.88 -25.83 -2.06
C TRP A 82 2.48 -25.72 -0.59
N SER A 83 1.20 -25.47 -0.30
CA SER A 83 0.70 -25.34 1.08
C SER A 83 0.94 -26.61 1.90
N HIS A 84 0.76 -27.78 1.28
CA HIS A 84 1.09 -29.06 1.89
C HIS A 84 2.59 -29.22 2.13
N LEU A 85 3.41 -28.82 1.15
CA LEU A 85 4.86 -28.94 1.23
C LEU A 85 5.48 -28.13 2.37
N ILE A 86 4.99 -26.91 2.58
CA ILE A 86 5.47 -26.04 3.68
C ILE A 86 4.65 -26.20 4.98
N ASP A 87 3.67 -27.11 4.98
CA ASP A 87 2.79 -27.38 6.12
C ASP A 87 2.12 -26.10 6.65
N ALA A 88 1.40 -25.41 5.76
CA ALA A 88 0.70 -24.17 6.07
C ALA A 88 -0.73 -24.18 5.50
N PRO A 89 -1.76 -23.87 6.29
CA PRO A 89 -3.13 -23.86 5.79
C PRO A 89 -3.32 -22.80 4.71
N LEU A 90 -4.00 -23.15 3.61
CA LEU A 90 -4.33 -22.25 2.51
C LEU A 90 -5.83 -21.92 2.50
N LYS A 91 -6.16 -20.64 2.43
CA LYS A 91 -7.52 -20.14 2.20
C LYS A 91 -7.62 -19.44 0.85
N ILE A 92 -8.58 -19.87 0.04
CA ILE A 92 -8.77 -19.35 -1.31
C ILE A 92 -10.10 -18.58 -1.36
N LYS A 93 -10.06 -17.38 -1.93
CA LYS A 93 -11.23 -16.59 -2.28
C LYS A 93 -11.44 -16.64 -3.78
N GLU A 94 -12.52 -17.28 -4.22
CA GLU A 94 -12.97 -17.25 -5.60
C GLU A 94 -13.66 -15.93 -5.91
N MET A 95 -13.28 -15.28 -7.01
CA MET A 95 -13.95 -14.12 -7.56
C MET A 95 -14.77 -14.49 -8.78
N GLN A 96 -16.04 -14.12 -8.79
CA GLN A 96 -16.98 -14.33 -9.90
C GLN A 96 -17.27 -13.02 -10.62
N ILE A 97 -16.23 -12.25 -10.97
CA ILE A 97 -16.40 -10.97 -11.64
C ILE A 97 -15.92 -11.09 -13.08
N ILE A 98 -16.83 -10.90 -14.02
CA ILE A 98 -16.51 -10.86 -15.45
C ILE A 98 -15.74 -9.57 -15.72
N ARG A 99 -14.52 -9.70 -16.24
CA ARG A 99 -13.71 -8.57 -16.66
C ARG A 99 -14.22 -8.05 -18.01
N ASP A 100 -14.98 -6.96 -18.00
CA ASP A 100 -15.24 -6.22 -19.23
C ASP A 100 -13.96 -5.46 -19.65
N ARG A 101 -13.62 -5.59 -20.94
CA ARG A 101 -12.39 -4.98 -21.51
C ARG A 101 -12.59 -3.52 -21.91
N SER A 102 -13.79 -2.97 -21.80
CA SER A 102 -14.05 -1.55 -22.11
C SER A 102 -13.46 -0.63 -21.05
N SER A 103 -12.90 0.50 -21.46
CA SER A 103 -12.24 1.46 -20.57
C SER A 103 -13.18 2.02 -19.49
N LYS A 104 -14.49 2.14 -19.80
CA LYS A 104 -15.49 2.70 -18.88
C LYS A 104 -15.70 1.86 -17.62
N TYR A 105 -15.56 0.52 -17.72
CA TYR A 105 -15.76 -0.40 -16.60
C TYR A 105 -14.46 -0.80 -15.91
N ARG A 106 -13.32 -0.37 -16.41
CA ARG A 106 -12.02 -0.74 -15.86
C ARG A 106 -11.82 -0.20 -14.44
N GLU A 107 -12.14 1.05 -14.20
CA GLU A 107 -12.00 1.67 -12.88
C GLU A 107 -12.95 1.03 -11.86
N ASP A 108 -14.18 0.73 -12.27
CA ASP A 108 -15.16 0.05 -11.42
C ASP A 108 -14.71 -1.37 -11.09
N TYR A 109 -14.15 -2.10 -12.06
CA TYR A 109 -13.57 -3.41 -11.85
C TYR A 109 -12.40 -3.35 -10.86
N GLU A 110 -11.45 -2.43 -11.06
CA GLU A 110 -10.29 -2.25 -10.16
C GLU A 110 -10.74 -1.87 -8.73
N ARG A 111 -11.74 -1.01 -8.60
CA ARG A 111 -12.31 -0.61 -7.30
C ARG A 111 -13.00 -1.79 -6.62
N THR A 112 -13.84 -2.51 -7.33
CA THR A 112 -14.60 -3.66 -6.79
C THR A 112 -13.67 -4.80 -6.38
N THR A 113 -12.71 -5.16 -7.22
CA THR A 113 -11.72 -6.21 -6.91
C THR A 113 -10.83 -5.82 -5.74
N LYS A 114 -10.46 -4.53 -5.62
CA LYS A 114 -9.73 -4.01 -4.47
C LYS A 114 -10.55 -4.15 -3.20
N LYS A 115 -11.83 -3.77 -3.22
CA LYS A 115 -12.73 -3.90 -2.07
C LYS A 115 -12.83 -5.35 -1.61
N ILE A 116 -13.17 -6.28 -2.50
CA ILE A 116 -13.31 -7.71 -2.17
C ILE A 116 -12.01 -8.27 -1.59
N ARG A 117 -10.86 -7.88 -2.13
CA ARG A 117 -9.56 -8.29 -1.62
C ARG A 117 -9.34 -7.83 -0.18
N PHE A 118 -9.60 -6.56 0.12
CA PHE A 118 -9.41 -6.03 1.47
C PHE A 118 -10.45 -6.56 2.45
N ASP A 119 -11.69 -6.76 2.05
CA ASP A 119 -12.72 -7.42 2.87
C ASP A 119 -12.30 -8.85 3.22
N PHE A 120 -11.72 -9.59 2.26
CA PHE A 120 -11.16 -10.91 2.51
C PHE A 120 -9.96 -10.86 3.46
N TYR A 121 -9.03 -9.94 3.29
CA TYR A 121 -7.91 -9.77 4.20
C TYR A 121 -8.36 -9.42 5.61
N LYS A 122 -9.32 -8.51 5.73
CA LYS A 122 -9.89 -8.08 7.03
C LYS A 122 -10.53 -9.23 7.80
N SER A 123 -11.14 -10.20 7.10
CA SER A 123 -11.82 -11.35 7.72
C SER A 123 -10.90 -12.24 8.57
N PHE A 124 -9.58 -12.16 8.41
CA PHE A 124 -8.63 -12.95 9.19
C PHE A 124 -8.20 -12.29 10.51
N GLY A 125 -8.49 -11.01 10.71
CA GLY A 125 -8.18 -10.28 11.94
C GLY A 125 -6.68 -10.23 12.27
N CYS A 126 -5.80 -10.34 11.27
CA CYS A 126 -4.36 -10.34 11.45
C CYS A 126 -3.65 -9.58 10.31
N PRO A 127 -2.37 -9.21 10.48
CA PRO A 127 -1.59 -8.61 9.41
C PRO A 127 -1.46 -9.53 8.20
N VAL A 128 -1.45 -8.92 7.01
CA VAL A 128 -1.26 -9.62 5.73
C VAL A 128 0.05 -9.19 5.10
N LEU A 129 0.91 -10.17 4.79
CA LEU A 129 2.17 -9.96 4.13
C LEU A 129 2.01 -10.05 2.62
N LEU A 130 2.65 -9.11 1.92
CA LEU A 130 2.69 -9.05 0.46
C LEU A 130 4.13 -9.10 -0.02
N GLY A 131 4.38 -9.86 -1.09
CA GLY A 131 5.70 -10.01 -1.71
C GLY A 131 6.16 -8.82 -2.56
N HIS A 132 5.69 -7.60 -2.27
CA HIS A 132 6.18 -6.43 -2.98
C HIS A 132 7.67 -6.21 -2.74
N ASN A 133 8.38 -5.91 -3.81
CA ASN A 133 9.82 -5.71 -3.83
C ASN A 133 10.22 -4.29 -4.27
N LYS A 134 11.51 -4.03 -4.41
CA LYS A 134 12.05 -2.72 -4.76
C LYS A 134 11.65 -2.29 -6.17
N ASP A 135 11.63 -3.21 -7.12
CA ASP A 135 11.24 -2.92 -8.51
C ASP A 135 9.76 -2.52 -8.60
N ASP A 136 8.88 -3.13 -7.79
CA ASP A 136 7.48 -2.70 -7.64
C ASP A 136 7.37 -1.26 -7.09
N CYS A 137 8.31 -0.81 -6.25
CA CYS A 137 8.34 0.58 -5.79
C CYS A 137 8.63 1.53 -6.94
N TYR A 138 9.59 1.22 -7.79
CA TYR A 138 9.88 2.04 -8.97
C TYR A 138 8.69 2.10 -9.92
N GLU A 139 8.07 0.95 -10.24
CA GLU A 139 6.85 0.91 -11.05
C GLU A 139 5.74 1.80 -10.45
N ASN A 140 5.59 1.76 -9.14
CA ASN A 140 4.58 2.56 -8.43
C ASN A 140 4.89 4.06 -8.49
N ILE A 141 6.16 4.46 -8.31
CA ILE A 141 6.59 5.87 -8.43
C ILE A 141 6.27 6.40 -9.82
N PHE A 142 6.69 5.71 -10.88
CA PHE A 142 6.40 6.13 -12.26
C PHE A 142 4.90 6.20 -12.56
N ALA A 143 4.13 5.22 -12.06
CA ALA A 143 2.68 5.25 -12.19
C ALA A 143 2.03 6.42 -11.45
N ASN A 144 2.54 6.79 -10.27
CA ASN A 144 2.07 7.92 -9.50
C ASN A 144 2.46 9.26 -10.13
N LEU A 145 3.68 9.38 -10.66
CA LEU A 145 4.11 10.55 -11.43
C LEU A 145 3.20 10.79 -12.64
N SER A 146 2.90 9.74 -13.42
CA SER A 146 2.01 9.86 -14.59
C SER A 146 0.59 10.29 -14.23
N LYS A 147 0.13 9.98 -13.01
CA LYS A 147 -1.17 10.39 -12.48
C LYS A 147 -1.12 11.72 -11.73
N GLN A 148 0.02 12.39 -11.70
CA GLN A 148 0.24 13.63 -10.95
C GLN A 148 -0.18 13.51 -9.47
N ILE A 149 0.10 12.34 -8.86
CA ILE A 149 -0.13 12.13 -7.43
C ILE A 149 0.79 13.08 -6.65
N HIS A 150 0.23 13.70 -5.62
CA HIS A 150 0.98 14.61 -4.76
C HIS A 150 2.13 13.89 -4.03
N PHE A 151 3.21 14.62 -3.71
CA PHE A 151 4.47 14.05 -3.21
C PHE A 151 4.31 13.24 -1.91
N ASP A 152 3.36 13.59 -1.04
CA ASP A 152 3.06 12.90 0.22
C ASP A 152 2.57 11.45 0.05
N ASN A 153 2.17 11.07 -1.16
CA ASN A 153 1.84 9.70 -1.53
C ASN A 153 2.53 9.24 -2.81
N LEU A 154 3.52 9.98 -3.30
CA LEU A 154 4.23 9.69 -4.55
C LEU A 154 4.91 8.32 -4.48
N PHE A 155 5.55 8.01 -3.37
CA PHE A 155 6.33 6.80 -3.16
C PHE A 155 5.51 5.60 -2.65
N GLY A 156 4.24 5.81 -2.33
CA GLY A 156 3.10 4.90 -2.18
C GLY A 156 3.28 3.64 -1.33
N MET A 157 4.38 2.90 -1.45
CA MET A 157 4.57 1.65 -0.73
C MET A 157 5.54 1.81 0.44
N ARG A 158 5.05 1.54 1.65
CA ARG A 158 5.83 1.51 2.90
C ARG A 158 6.03 0.06 3.36
N PRO A 159 7.09 -0.24 4.13
CA PRO A 159 7.28 -1.58 4.71
C PRO A 159 6.05 -2.05 5.50
N ILE A 160 5.46 -1.16 6.27
CA ILE A 160 4.20 -1.38 7.00
C ILE A 160 3.24 -0.25 6.62
N SER A 161 2.01 -0.59 6.34
CA SER A 161 0.93 0.39 6.10
C SER A 161 -0.41 -0.18 6.55
N VAL A 162 -1.33 0.68 6.97
CA VAL A 162 -2.72 0.29 7.25
C VAL A 162 -3.57 0.74 6.07
N ASN A 163 -4.31 -0.17 5.46
CA ASN A 163 -5.21 0.10 4.36
C ASN A 163 -6.56 -0.60 4.62
N ASN A 164 -7.67 0.14 4.62
CA ASN A 164 -9.00 -0.39 4.91
C ASN A 164 -9.01 -1.26 6.20
N ASP A 165 -8.41 -0.75 7.28
CA ASP A 165 -8.26 -1.41 8.59
C ASP A 165 -7.46 -2.73 8.56
N VAL A 166 -6.71 -2.98 7.49
CA VAL A 166 -5.81 -4.13 7.39
C VAL A 166 -4.37 -3.66 7.47
N THR A 167 -3.60 -4.22 8.40
CA THR A 167 -2.15 -4.01 8.43
C THR A 167 -1.50 -4.83 7.32
N ILE A 168 -0.86 -4.14 6.40
CA ILE A 168 -0.10 -4.73 5.30
C ILE A 168 1.39 -4.61 5.59
N ILE A 169 2.10 -5.73 5.53
CA ILE A 169 3.56 -5.81 5.76
C ILE A 169 4.24 -6.25 4.47
N ARG A 170 5.38 -5.62 4.13
CA ARG A 170 6.14 -5.89 2.90
C ARG A 170 7.62 -6.12 3.24
N PRO A 171 8.00 -7.33 3.64
CA PRO A 171 9.38 -7.60 4.07
C PRO A 171 10.42 -7.38 2.98
N PHE A 172 10.06 -7.60 1.72
CA PHE A 172 10.97 -7.54 0.57
C PHE A 172 11.03 -6.17 -0.12
N ILE A 173 10.39 -5.15 0.44
CA ILE A 173 10.24 -3.82 -0.19
C ILE A 173 11.57 -3.16 -0.58
N ASN A 174 12.68 -3.52 0.08
CA ASN A 174 14.02 -3.01 -0.19
C ASN A 174 14.89 -4.00 -0.98
N SER A 175 14.36 -5.17 -1.35
CA SER A 175 15.08 -6.21 -2.08
C SER A 175 14.80 -6.11 -3.58
N SER A 176 15.82 -6.26 -4.42
CA SER A 176 15.64 -6.28 -5.88
C SER A 176 14.97 -7.58 -6.34
N LYS A 177 14.23 -7.53 -7.44
CA LYS A 177 13.64 -8.71 -8.07
C LYS A 177 14.70 -9.77 -8.37
N ARG A 178 15.86 -9.33 -8.85
CA ARG A 178 17.00 -10.20 -9.16
C ARG A 178 17.45 -10.99 -7.94
N SER A 179 17.67 -10.34 -6.79
CA SER A 179 18.10 -11.02 -5.55
C SER A 179 17.06 -12.03 -5.04
N ILE A 180 15.77 -11.74 -5.23
CA ILE A 180 14.68 -12.65 -4.87
C ILE A 180 14.71 -13.90 -5.77
N ILE A 181 14.89 -13.74 -7.09
CA ILE A 181 14.97 -14.85 -8.04
C ILE A 181 16.21 -15.72 -7.74
N GLU A 182 17.38 -15.11 -7.59
CA GLU A 182 18.64 -15.81 -7.26
C GLU A 182 18.47 -16.64 -5.99
N LYS A 183 17.79 -16.09 -4.99
CA LYS A 183 17.55 -16.79 -3.73
C LYS A 183 16.53 -17.91 -3.84
N ALA A 184 15.45 -17.70 -4.58
CA ALA A 184 14.45 -18.75 -4.84
C ALA A 184 15.09 -19.94 -5.57
N LEU A 185 15.93 -19.69 -6.58
CA LEU A 185 16.65 -20.70 -7.30
C LEU A 185 17.65 -21.45 -6.38
N TYR A 186 18.39 -20.73 -5.55
CA TYR A 186 19.31 -21.33 -4.59
C TYR A 186 18.61 -22.28 -3.61
N LEU A 187 17.39 -21.93 -3.17
CA LEU A 187 16.59 -22.73 -2.24
C LEU A 187 15.71 -23.77 -2.94
N ASN A 188 15.75 -23.87 -4.26
CA ASN A 188 14.86 -24.71 -5.09
C ASN A 188 13.37 -24.45 -4.84
N ILE A 189 13.00 -23.18 -4.59
CA ILE A 189 11.59 -22.81 -4.40
C ILE A 189 10.90 -22.78 -5.76
N PRO A 190 9.82 -23.55 -5.94
CA PRO A 190 9.06 -23.54 -7.19
C PRO A 190 8.24 -22.25 -7.28
N TYR A 191 8.09 -21.72 -8.49
CA TYR A 191 7.22 -20.58 -8.76
C TYR A 191 6.71 -20.63 -10.21
N LEU A 192 5.58 -19.97 -10.42
CA LEU A 192 4.99 -19.78 -11.75
C LEU A 192 5.63 -18.57 -12.44
N GLU A 193 5.75 -18.64 -13.75
CA GLU A 193 6.22 -17.51 -14.54
C GLU A 193 5.31 -16.29 -14.37
N ASP A 194 5.92 -15.11 -14.51
CA ASP A 194 5.18 -13.84 -14.40
C ASP A 194 4.17 -13.71 -15.55
N SER A 195 2.92 -13.62 -15.18
CA SER A 195 1.80 -13.51 -16.11
C SER A 195 1.37 -12.06 -16.38
N THR A 196 2.16 -11.06 -15.95
CA THR A 196 1.87 -9.64 -16.24
C THR A 196 2.01 -9.39 -17.74
N PRO A 197 0.94 -8.94 -18.43
CA PRO A 197 1.02 -8.72 -19.86
C PRO A 197 2.02 -7.63 -20.22
N ALA A 198 2.93 -7.88 -21.17
CA ALA A 198 3.93 -6.94 -21.66
C ALA A 198 3.32 -5.60 -22.18
N TRP A 199 2.09 -5.66 -22.73
CA TRP A 199 1.38 -4.48 -23.21
C TRP A 199 0.82 -3.59 -22.08
N SER A 200 0.75 -4.09 -20.85
CA SER A 200 0.29 -3.31 -19.69
C SER A 200 1.29 -2.21 -19.32
N VAL A 201 0.83 -1.15 -18.64
CA VAL A 201 1.72 -0.08 -18.17
C VAL A 201 2.84 -0.64 -17.28
N ARG A 202 2.51 -1.56 -16.36
CA ARG A 202 3.50 -2.23 -15.52
C ARG A 202 4.47 -3.08 -16.33
N GLY A 203 3.97 -3.87 -17.29
CA GLY A 203 4.82 -4.66 -18.18
C GLY A 203 5.80 -3.77 -18.96
N LYS A 204 5.32 -2.68 -19.58
CA LYS A 204 6.18 -1.74 -20.28
C LYS A 204 7.22 -1.06 -19.37
N MET A 205 6.85 -0.72 -18.13
CA MET A 205 7.82 -0.16 -17.18
C MET A 205 8.91 -1.17 -16.84
N ARG A 206 8.54 -2.40 -16.50
CA ARG A 206 9.47 -3.45 -16.13
C ARG A 206 10.34 -3.92 -17.30
N ASP A 207 9.73 -4.14 -18.47
CA ASP A 207 10.38 -4.81 -19.59
C ASP A 207 11.11 -3.81 -20.53
N SER A 208 10.83 -2.51 -20.42
CA SER A 208 11.40 -1.47 -21.29
C SER A 208 11.97 -0.27 -20.54
N LEU A 209 11.16 0.45 -19.75
CA LEU A 209 11.57 1.72 -19.16
C LEU A 209 12.68 1.56 -18.13
N ILE A 210 12.51 0.65 -17.15
CA ILE A 210 13.50 0.44 -16.09
C ILE A 210 14.83 -0.08 -16.66
N PRO A 211 14.85 -1.09 -17.55
CA PRO A 211 16.07 -1.50 -18.22
C PRO A 211 16.75 -0.38 -19.02
N MET A 212 15.99 0.46 -19.74
CA MET A 212 16.53 1.61 -20.48
C MET A 212 17.20 2.61 -19.52
N ILE A 213 16.61 2.93 -18.39
CA ILE A 213 17.19 3.81 -17.36
C ILE A 213 18.49 3.19 -16.80
N GLN A 214 18.52 1.88 -16.56
CA GLN A 214 19.70 1.18 -16.05
C GLN A 214 20.85 1.16 -17.06
N ASP A 215 20.53 1.02 -18.34
CA ASP A 215 21.50 1.05 -19.44
C ASP A 215 22.04 2.47 -19.67
N PHE A 216 21.17 3.48 -19.57
CA PHE A 216 21.57 4.88 -19.71
C PHE A 216 22.51 5.34 -18.58
N ASP A 217 22.10 5.16 -17.32
CA ASP A 217 22.93 5.37 -16.12
C ASP A 217 22.32 4.63 -14.91
N CYS A 218 22.97 3.55 -14.47
CA CYS A 218 22.52 2.75 -13.33
C CYS A 218 22.46 3.55 -12.00
N ASN A 219 23.13 4.70 -11.91
CA ASN A 219 23.10 5.54 -10.72
C ASN A 219 21.78 6.30 -10.58
N ILE A 220 21.00 6.47 -11.65
CA ILE A 220 19.68 7.10 -11.58
C ILE A 220 18.78 6.34 -10.58
N LEU A 221 18.74 5.01 -10.65
CA LEU A 221 17.92 4.21 -9.72
C LEU A 221 18.47 4.27 -8.29
N LYS A 222 19.79 4.36 -8.10
CA LYS A 222 20.38 4.60 -6.79
C LYS A 222 20.02 5.98 -6.23
N GLY A 223 20.01 7.00 -7.10
CA GLY A 223 19.54 8.34 -6.76
C GLY A 223 18.07 8.33 -6.33
N PHE A 224 17.22 7.57 -7.01
CA PHE A 224 15.83 7.36 -6.57
C PHE A 224 15.73 6.74 -5.17
N ASP A 225 16.58 5.78 -4.84
CA ASP A 225 16.58 5.17 -3.50
C ASP A 225 16.87 6.21 -2.41
N GLU A 226 17.89 7.04 -2.62
CA GLU A 226 18.23 8.09 -1.66
C GLU A 226 17.13 9.16 -1.57
N TYR A 227 16.55 9.51 -2.70
CA TYR A 227 15.42 10.44 -2.74
C TYR A 227 14.20 9.89 -1.99
N ILE A 228 13.88 8.59 -2.15
CA ILE A 228 12.81 7.92 -1.41
C ILE A 228 13.08 7.95 0.11
N LYS A 229 14.31 7.66 0.53
CA LYS A 229 14.68 7.70 1.97
C LYS A 229 14.50 9.10 2.55
N THR A 230 15.03 10.11 1.85
CA THR A 230 14.94 11.52 2.25
C THR A 230 13.48 11.97 2.33
N THR A 231 12.68 11.66 1.33
CA THR A 231 11.26 12.03 1.32
C THR A 231 10.50 11.35 2.45
N ARG A 232 10.76 10.07 2.72
CA ARG A 232 10.15 9.35 3.86
C ARG A 232 10.51 9.97 5.21
N PHE A 233 11.75 10.47 5.36
CA PHE A 233 12.13 11.20 6.56
C PHE A 233 11.28 12.46 6.75
N PHE A 234 11.10 13.26 5.71
CA PHE A 234 10.25 14.45 5.75
C PHE A 234 8.77 14.11 5.94
N GLU A 235 8.27 13.04 5.31
CA GLU A 235 6.90 12.55 5.56
C GLU A 235 6.67 12.21 7.03
N ASN A 236 7.60 11.48 7.66
CA ASN A 236 7.49 11.10 9.06
C ASN A 236 7.58 12.32 10.00
N TYR A 237 8.47 13.26 9.70
CA TYR A 237 8.58 14.52 10.45
C TYR A 237 7.29 15.32 10.37
N TRP A 238 6.75 15.47 9.15
CA TRP A 238 5.50 16.17 8.89
C TRP A 238 4.31 15.46 9.55
N GLU A 239 4.27 14.14 9.53
CA GLU A 239 3.20 13.37 10.17
C GLU A 239 3.18 13.57 11.70
N LYS A 240 4.35 13.60 12.33
CA LYS A 240 4.45 13.92 13.77
C LYS A 240 3.91 15.32 14.07
N LYS A 241 4.34 16.33 13.31
CA LYS A 241 3.85 17.70 13.45
C LYS A 241 2.34 17.80 13.25
N PHE A 242 1.83 17.17 12.19
CA PHE A 242 0.40 17.13 11.91
C PHE A 242 -0.41 16.45 13.03
N ASN A 243 0.07 15.35 13.58
CA ASN A 243 -0.63 14.66 14.68
C ASN A 243 -0.67 15.51 15.95
N ILE A 244 0.42 16.16 16.31
CA ILE A 244 0.45 17.09 17.47
C ILE A 244 -0.60 18.18 17.28
N TRP A 245 -0.65 18.80 16.10
CA TRP A 245 -1.63 19.83 15.79
C TRP A 245 -3.07 19.27 15.80
N ARG A 246 -3.32 18.14 15.17
CA ARG A 246 -4.65 17.50 15.15
C ARG A 246 -5.17 17.24 16.56
N ASP A 247 -4.30 16.76 17.45
CA ASP A 247 -4.69 16.43 18.81
C ASP A 247 -4.96 17.70 19.67
N SER A 248 -4.52 18.88 19.21
CA SER A 248 -4.83 20.18 19.81
C SER A 248 -6.14 20.79 19.30
N VAL A 249 -6.70 20.28 18.18
CA VAL A 249 -7.94 20.81 17.60
C VAL A 249 -9.15 20.33 18.38
N ASN A 250 -10.02 21.26 18.76
CA ASN A 250 -11.26 20.95 19.46
C ASN A 250 -12.26 20.26 18.52
N GLU A 251 -12.60 19.01 18.83
CA GLU A 251 -13.67 18.27 18.18
C GLU A 251 -14.99 18.51 18.92
N ASN A 252 -15.99 19.05 18.24
CA ASN A 252 -17.34 19.19 18.79
C ASN A 252 -18.24 18.09 18.19
N ILE A 253 -18.71 17.19 19.02
CA ILE A 253 -19.66 16.15 18.64
C ILE A 253 -21.08 16.77 18.74
N ILE A 254 -21.69 17.02 17.58
CA ILE A 254 -23.05 17.59 17.49
C ILE A 254 -24.11 16.49 17.58
N SER A 255 -23.82 15.30 17.02
CA SER A 255 -24.63 14.09 17.10
C SER A 255 -23.77 12.87 16.79
N GLU A 256 -24.31 11.63 16.90
CA GLU A 256 -23.59 10.41 16.52
C GLU A 256 -23.11 10.39 15.07
N THR A 257 -23.76 11.17 14.20
CA THR A 257 -23.49 11.22 12.74
C THR A 257 -22.85 12.53 12.28
N VAL A 258 -22.92 13.59 13.09
CA VAL A 258 -22.42 14.93 12.70
C VAL A 258 -21.33 15.38 13.65
N LYS A 259 -20.15 15.59 13.11
CA LYS A 259 -18.99 16.13 13.80
C LYS A 259 -18.61 17.49 13.22
N SER A 260 -18.17 18.41 14.05
CA SER A 260 -17.56 19.64 13.58
C SER A 260 -16.20 19.87 14.23
N TYR A 261 -15.30 20.46 13.46
CA TYR A 261 -13.97 20.87 13.93
C TYR A 261 -13.86 22.37 13.78
N THR A 262 -13.52 23.04 14.87
CA THR A 262 -13.24 24.49 14.83
C THR A 262 -11.73 24.68 14.88
N ILE A 263 -11.18 25.40 13.90
CA ILE A 263 -9.75 25.64 13.74
C ILE A 263 -9.52 27.14 13.73
N ASP A 264 -8.68 27.63 14.61
CA ASP A 264 -8.31 29.04 14.72
C ASP A 264 -7.32 29.40 13.59
N LYS A 265 -7.64 30.43 12.80
CA LYS A 265 -6.81 30.92 11.71
C LYS A 265 -5.56 31.69 12.16
N ILE A 266 -5.54 32.16 13.40
CA ILE A 266 -4.38 32.85 13.98
C ILE A 266 -3.35 31.90 14.55
N ASP A 267 -3.63 30.57 14.53
CA ASP A 267 -2.68 29.54 14.90
C ASP A 267 -1.44 29.60 14.00
N GLU A 268 -0.25 29.50 14.58
CA GLU A 268 1.03 29.50 13.86
C GLU A 268 1.08 28.41 12.78
N PHE A 269 0.49 27.25 13.09
CA PHE A 269 0.40 26.13 12.15
C PHE A 269 -0.46 26.47 10.92
N TYR A 270 -1.50 27.30 11.08
CA TYR A 270 -2.32 27.75 9.95
C TYR A 270 -1.52 28.58 8.95
N VAL A 271 -0.73 29.54 9.42
CA VAL A 271 0.06 30.44 8.55
C VAL A 271 1.01 29.66 7.65
N GLU A 272 1.63 28.61 8.19
CA GLU A 272 2.62 27.81 7.47
C GLU A 272 2.00 26.71 6.60
N ASN A 273 0.91 26.10 7.04
CA ASN A 273 0.51 24.79 6.51
C ASN A 273 -0.86 24.74 5.85
N PHE A 274 -1.81 25.59 6.22
CA PHE A 274 -3.16 25.55 5.63
C PHE A 274 -3.20 25.94 4.16
N GLN A 275 -2.16 26.58 3.67
CA GLN A 275 -1.99 26.89 2.26
C GLN A 275 -1.38 25.73 1.45
N GLU A 276 -1.02 24.64 2.15
CA GLU A 276 -0.39 23.48 1.52
C GLU A 276 -1.38 22.36 1.25
N MET A 277 -1.32 21.82 0.04
CA MET A 277 -2.21 20.73 -0.38
C MET A 277 -2.00 19.46 0.46
N SER A 278 -0.77 19.18 0.87
CA SER A 278 -0.41 18.04 1.70
C SER A 278 -1.14 18.03 3.05
N PHE A 279 -1.30 19.22 3.65
CA PHE A 279 -2.08 19.36 4.88
C PHE A 279 -3.52 18.89 4.68
N TRP A 280 -4.22 19.42 3.67
CA TRP A 280 -5.63 19.10 3.43
C TRP A 280 -5.87 17.66 3.02
N ILE A 281 -4.93 17.06 2.30
CA ILE A 281 -4.98 15.64 1.97
C ILE A 281 -4.85 14.80 3.24
N LYS A 282 -3.90 15.10 4.13
CA LYS A 282 -3.74 14.39 5.41
C LYS A 282 -4.95 14.59 6.31
N PHE A 283 -5.42 15.82 6.43
CA PHE A 283 -6.61 16.12 7.20
C PHE A 283 -7.82 15.34 6.70
N TRP A 284 -8.01 15.26 5.38
CA TRP A 284 -9.07 14.46 4.79
C TRP A 284 -9.02 12.99 5.22
N PHE A 285 -7.86 12.37 5.21
CA PHE A 285 -7.71 10.98 5.64
C PHE A 285 -8.00 10.77 7.12
N THR A 286 -7.75 11.77 7.97
CA THR A 286 -8.10 11.69 9.40
C THR A 286 -9.60 11.74 9.64
N LEU A 287 -10.36 12.31 8.72
CA LEU A 287 -11.83 12.37 8.79
C LEU A 287 -12.51 11.04 8.42
N GLN A 288 -11.74 10.00 8.11
CA GLN A 288 -12.20 8.64 7.75
C GLN A 288 -13.23 8.59 6.60
N GLN A 289 -13.21 9.59 5.71
CA GLN A 289 -14.14 9.68 4.60
C GLN A 289 -13.87 8.63 3.51
N GLN A 290 -14.94 8.04 2.94
CA GLN A 290 -14.83 6.93 1.99
C GLN A 290 -14.24 7.32 0.62
N SER A 291 -14.40 8.56 0.20
CA SER A 291 -13.93 9.02 -1.11
C SER A 291 -13.12 10.31 -1.00
N ARG A 292 -11.90 10.29 -1.52
CA ARG A 292 -11.02 11.46 -1.55
C ARG A 292 -11.50 12.48 -2.59
N PRO A 293 -11.56 13.78 -2.27
CA PRO A 293 -11.80 14.87 -3.24
C PRO A 293 -10.72 14.92 -4.32
N SER A 294 -11.06 15.50 -5.46
CA SER A 294 -10.10 15.74 -6.52
C SER A 294 -9.05 16.79 -6.11
N ASN A 295 -7.85 16.72 -6.69
CA ASN A 295 -6.83 17.75 -6.49
C ASN A 295 -7.33 19.16 -6.87
N LYS A 296 -8.24 19.25 -7.85
CA LYS A 296 -8.88 20.52 -8.23
C LYS A 296 -9.68 21.10 -7.07
N SER A 297 -10.46 20.28 -6.36
CA SER A 297 -11.25 20.72 -5.20
C SER A 297 -10.36 21.24 -4.06
N PHE A 298 -9.27 20.56 -3.77
CA PHE A 298 -8.30 21.06 -2.78
C PHE A 298 -7.64 22.38 -3.21
N ARG A 299 -7.24 22.51 -4.47
CA ARG A 299 -6.66 23.77 -4.99
C ARG A 299 -7.64 24.93 -4.86
N GLN A 300 -8.93 24.73 -5.16
CA GLN A 300 -9.96 25.74 -5.00
C GLN A 300 -10.14 26.16 -3.54
N LEU A 301 -10.06 25.22 -2.59
CA LEU A 301 -10.08 25.54 -1.17
C LEU A 301 -8.86 26.40 -0.78
N ILE A 302 -7.65 25.98 -1.17
CA ILE A 302 -6.40 26.68 -0.87
C ILE A 302 -6.41 28.11 -1.41
N GLU A 303 -6.86 28.31 -2.65
CA GLU A 303 -6.99 29.67 -3.24
C GLU A 303 -7.96 30.55 -2.45
N LYS A 304 -9.06 29.99 -1.96
CA LYS A 304 -9.95 30.72 -1.06
C LYS A 304 -9.31 31.09 0.27
N LEU A 305 -8.43 30.24 0.80
CA LEU A 305 -7.73 30.49 2.06
C LEU A 305 -6.60 31.53 1.92
N LYS A 306 -6.05 31.72 0.72
CA LYS A 306 -5.01 32.74 0.42
C LYS A 306 -5.57 34.16 0.26
N THR A 307 -6.83 34.29 -0.10
CA THR A 307 -7.45 35.61 -0.31
C THR A 307 -7.82 36.24 1.04
N PRO A 308 -7.57 37.54 1.23
CA PRO A 308 -8.02 38.25 2.43
C PRO A 308 -9.56 38.17 2.51
N PHE A 309 -10.06 37.70 3.65
CA PHE A 309 -11.49 37.48 3.81
C PHE A 309 -12.20 38.77 4.14
N THR A 310 -13.02 39.27 3.25
CA THR A 310 -13.96 40.35 3.50
C THR A 310 -15.38 39.85 3.78
N ARG A 311 -15.67 38.55 3.62
CA ARG A 311 -16.97 37.95 3.84
C ARG A 311 -16.86 36.48 4.21
N ASN A 312 -17.78 36.01 5.05
CA ASN A 312 -17.94 34.59 5.35
C ASN A 312 -18.21 33.79 4.07
N SER A 313 -17.49 32.71 3.86
CA SER A 313 -17.67 31.87 2.68
C SER A 313 -17.75 30.39 3.06
N THR A 314 -18.43 29.63 2.21
CA THR A 314 -18.54 28.17 2.37
C THR A 314 -17.85 27.49 1.20
N HIS A 315 -17.12 26.41 1.48
CA HIS A 315 -16.55 25.52 0.48
C HIS A 315 -17.00 24.09 0.76
N ILE A 316 -17.43 23.39 -0.30
CA ILE A 316 -17.80 21.98 -0.21
C ILE A 316 -16.62 21.15 -0.70
N LEU A 317 -16.08 20.32 0.18
CA LEU A 317 -14.97 19.41 -0.11
C LEU A 317 -15.51 17.97 -0.20
N GLY A 318 -15.61 17.45 -1.42
CA GLY A 318 -16.28 16.17 -1.65
C GLY A 318 -17.81 16.25 -1.49
N LYS A 319 -18.44 15.15 -1.05
CA LYS A 319 -19.90 15.08 -0.92
C LYS A 319 -20.43 15.36 0.49
N GLN A 320 -19.58 15.21 1.49
CA GLN A 320 -19.98 15.14 2.90
C GLN A 320 -19.23 16.14 3.82
N VAL A 321 -18.36 16.96 3.26
CA VAL A 321 -17.59 17.90 4.07
C VAL A 321 -17.85 19.32 3.63
N LYS A 322 -18.40 20.12 4.55
CA LYS A 322 -18.67 21.52 4.37
C LYS A 322 -17.73 22.34 5.23
N ILE A 323 -16.97 23.24 4.62
CA ILE A 323 -16.00 24.10 5.29
C ILE A 323 -16.55 25.53 5.28
N ASN A 324 -16.92 26.04 6.44
CA ASN A 324 -17.28 27.43 6.62
C ASN A 324 -16.02 28.22 6.98
N ILE A 325 -15.74 29.22 6.18
CA ILE A 325 -14.54 30.06 6.27
C ILE A 325 -14.99 31.42 6.77
N THR A 326 -14.54 31.79 7.96
CA THR A 326 -14.77 33.11 8.56
C THR A 326 -13.45 33.88 8.65
N GLU A 327 -13.47 35.09 9.13
CA GLU A 327 -12.26 35.89 9.30
C GLU A 327 -11.23 35.22 10.24
N ASN A 328 -11.70 34.64 11.34
CA ASN A 328 -10.84 34.13 12.41
C ASN A 328 -10.86 32.60 12.55
N HIS A 329 -11.84 31.89 11.95
CA HIS A 329 -12.02 30.47 12.15
C HIS A 329 -12.35 29.73 10.86
N LEU A 330 -11.94 28.46 10.81
CA LEU A 330 -12.46 27.46 9.89
C LEU A 330 -13.34 26.50 10.68
N VAL A 331 -14.61 26.36 10.27
CA VAL A 331 -15.50 25.37 10.87
C VAL A 331 -15.81 24.32 9.83
N ILE A 332 -15.38 23.09 10.12
CA ILE A 332 -15.49 21.94 9.22
C ILE A 332 -16.60 21.05 9.75
N HIS A 333 -17.67 20.89 8.96
CA HIS A 333 -18.80 20.02 9.25
C HIS A 333 -18.69 18.75 8.43
N LEU A 334 -18.87 17.62 9.08
CA LEU A 334 -19.05 16.30 8.47
C LEU A 334 -20.54 15.97 8.51
N GLU A 335 -21.16 15.77 7.35
CA GLU A 335 -22.56 15.37 7.19
C GLU A 335 -22.67 13.89 6.81
#